data_2192da1b2e5c14db89c2077b2fe80259
#
_entry.id   2192da1b2e5c14db89c2077b2fe80259
#
_cell.length_a   1.000
_cell.length_b   1.000
_cell.length_c   1.000
_cell.angle_alpha   90.00
_cell.angle_beta   90.00
_cell.angle_gamma   90.00
#
_symmetry.space_group_name_H-M   'P 1'
#
loop_
_entity.id
_entity.type
_entity.pdbx_description
1 polymer ?
#
loop_
_entity_poly.entity_id
_entity_poly.type
_entity_poly.pdbx_seq_one_letter_code
_entity_poly.pdbx_strand_id
1 'polypeptide(L)'
;MPGTPYDAGQIFCQIVATVVSEKHPKIATIVRSVHARGQKVYVDYLQNIEGKSLACAYSARASEFAGASTPLTWAEIDEGVNPRDFTIRNLPDRLAKAGDLWKPLLTSKGVDLRKLSTV
;
A
#
# COMPACT_ATOMS: atom_id res chain seq x y z
N MET A 1 -1.90 3.40 15.57
CA MET A 1 -2.49 3.86 16.84
C MET A 1 -2.12 5.33 17.02
N PRO A 2 -3.06 6.20 17.44
CA PRO A 2 -2.71 7.59 17.73
C PRO A 2 -1.55 7.66 18.73
N GLY A 3 -0.58 8.54 18.48
CA GLY A 3 0.61 8.68 19.33
C GLY A 3 1.78 7.74 19.02
N THR A 4 1.68 6.89 17.99
CA THR A 4 2.86 6.14 17.51
C THR A 4 3.79 7.10 16.78
N PRO A 5 5.08 7.22 17.16
CA PRO A 5 6.05 8.06 16.46
C PRO A 5 6.28 7.55 15.02
N TYR A 6 6.67 8.46 14.12
CA TYR A 6 6.94 8.10 12.71
C TYR A 6 8.11 7.12 12.56
N ASP A 7 9.16 7.27 13.37
CA ASP A 7 10.32 6.37 13.38
C ASP A 7 9.94 4.94 13.75
N ALA A 8 9.10 4.74 14.77
CA ALA A 8 8.59 3.42 15.12
C ALA A 8 7.76 2.80 14.01
N GLY A 9 6.93 3.61 13.33
CA GLY A 9 6.18 3.18 12.16
C GLY A 9 7.09 2.78 11.00
N GLN A 10 8.14 3.55 10.74
CA GLN A 10 9.10 3.27 9.68
C GLN A 10 9.88 1.98 9.95
N ILE A 11 10.36 1.77 11.17
CA ILE A 11 11.06 0.54 11.58
C ILE A 11 10.15 -0.67 11.38
N PHE A 12 8.89 -0.58 11.80
CA PHE A 12 7.92 -1.66 11.59
C PHE A 12 7.73 -1.96 10.10
N CYS A 13 7.53 -0.93 9.26
CA CYS A 13 7.40 -1.10 7.81
C CYS A 13 8.66 -1.71 7.20
N GLN A 14 9.86 -1.36 7.70
CA GLN A 14 11.12 -1.95 7.26
C GLN A 14 11.19 -3.45 7.58
N ILE A 15 10.80 -3.85 8.78
CA ILE A 15 10.74 -5.26 9.17
C ILE A 15 9.81 -6.03 8.24
N VAL A 16 8.60 -5.52 8.01
CA VAL A 16 7.63 -6.16 7.11
C VAL A 16 8.18 -6.26 5.69
N ALA A 17 8.77 -5.18 5.17
CA ALA A 17 9.34 -5.15 3.82
C ALA A 17 10.49 -6.17 3.67
N THR A 18 11.34 -6.29 4.69
CA THR A 18 12.44 -7.28 4.72
C THR A 18 11.88 -8.70 4.69
N VAL A 19 10.94 -9.02 5.57
CA VAL A 19 10.30 -10.35 5.63
C VAL A 19 9.64 -10.72 4.31
N VAL A 20 8.91 -9.78 3.69
CA VAL A 20 8.26 -10.01 2.39
C VAL A 20 9.30 -10.28 1.30
N SER A 21 10.37 -9.49 1.26
CA SER A 21 11.43 -9.65 0.27
C SER A 21 12.21 -10.95 0.42
N GLU A 22 12.44 -11.39 1.66
CA GLU A 22 13.09 -12.67 1.95
C GLU A 22 12.21 -13.87 1.62
N LYS A 23 10.91 -13.78 1.88
CA LYS A 23 9.94 -14.84 1.51
C LYS A 23 9.68 -14.93 0.02
N HIS A 24 9.78 -13.82 -0.69
CA HIS A 24 9.44 -13.72 -2.11
C HIS A 24 10.58 -13.10 -2.95
N PRO A 25 11.83 -13.60 -2.88
CA PRO A 25 13.01 -12.95 -3.46
C PRO A 25 13.00 -12.86 -4.99
N LYS A 26 12.15 -13.65 -5.65
CA LYS A 26 12.00 -13.61 -7.11
C LYS A 26 11.17 -12.42 -7.60
N ILE A 27 10.21 -11.93 -6.79
CA ILE A 27 9.23 -10.93 -7.20
C ILE A 27 9.27 -9.65 -6.36
N ALA A 28 9.86 -9.68 -5.16
CA ALA A 28 9.91 -8.55 -4.23
C ALA A 28 11.35 -8.18 -3.85
N THR A 29 11.56 -6.90 -3.55
CA THR A 29 12.86 -6.38 -3.10
C THR A 29 12.72 -5.09 -2.32
N ILE A 30 13.64 -4.84 -1.39
CA ILE A 30 13.81 -3.54 -0.72
C ILE A 30 14.85 -2.65 -1.40
N VAL A 31 15.42 -3.09 -2.52
CA VAL A 31 16.41 -2.30 -3.27
C VAL A 31 15.73 -1.15 -3.98
N ARG A 32 16.04 0.09 -3.56
CA ARG A 32 15.43 1.31 -4.10
C ARG A 32 15.83 1.62 -5.54
N SER A 33 17.07 1.33 -5.92
CA SER A 33 17.57 1.62 -7.26
C SER A 33 16.75 0.87 -8.32
N VAL A 34 16.13 1.60 -9.24
CA VAL A 34 15.35 1.04 -10.34
C VAL A 34 16.20 0.09 -11.21
N HIS A 35 17.44 0.49 -11.48
CA HIS A 35 18.37 -0.33 -12.27
C HIS A 35 18.72 -1.64 -11.55
N ALA A 36 19.02 -1.58 -10.25
CA ALA A 36 19.45 -2.75 -9.48
C ALA A 36 18.31 -3.73 -9.13
N ARG A 37 17.06 -3.24 -9.01
CA ARG A 37 15.90 -4.10 -8.67
C ARG A 37 15.33 -4.85 -9.88
N GLY A 38 15.61 -4.40 -11.10
CA GLY A 38 15.05 -4.97 -12.31
C GLY A 38 13.53 -4.88 -12.35
N GLN A 39 12.85 -6.00 -12.64
CA GLN A 39 11.38 -6.07 -12.71
C GLN A 39 10.70 -6.43 -11.38
N LYS A 40 11.46 -6.52 -10.28
CA LYS A 40 10.90 -6.85 -8.97
C LYS A 40 10.06 -5.69 -8.43
N VAL A 41 9.03 -6.03 -7.68
CA VAL A 41 8.23 -5.07 -6.93
C VAL A 41 9.08 -4.48 -5.79
N TYR A 42 9.19 -3.18 -5.76
CA TYR A 42 9.84 -2.47 -4.66
C TYR A 42 8.89 -2.36 -3.47
N VAL A 43 9.26 -3.01 -2.35
CA VAL A 43 8.51 -2.92 -1.10
C VAL A 43 9.03 -1.71 -0.33
N ASP A 44 8.37 -0.56 -0.52
CA ASP A 44 8.83 0.73 -0.01
C ASP A 44 8.41 0.92 1.45
N TYR A 45 9.39 1.07 2.33
CA TYR A 45 9.18 1.44 3.73
C TYR A 45 9.63 2.88 4.02
N LEU A 46 10.38 3.51 3.09
CA LEU A 46 10.98 4.84 3.29
C LEU A 46 9.96 5.97 3.19
N GLN A 47 8.78 5.71 2.64
CA GLN A 47 7.71 6.71 2.56
C GLN A 47 6.98 6.92 3.89
N ASN A 48 7.11 5.99 4.84
CA ASN A 48 6.42 6.08 6.12
C ASN A 48 7.22 6.91 7.15
N ILE A 49 7.54 8.14 6.79
CA ILE A 49 8.23 9.10 7.66
C ILE A 49 7.52 10.45 7.64
N GLU A 50 7.79 11.27 8.64
CA GLU A 50 7.30 12.65 8.70
C GLU A 50 7.74 13.45 7.47
N GLY A 51 6.83 14.30 6.95
CA GLY A 51 7.09 15.16 5.79
C GLY A 51 7.03 14.46 4.43
N LYS A 52 6.72 13.17 4.37
CA LYS A 52 6.45 12.46 3.10
C LYS A 52 4.97 12.41 2.80
N SER A 53 4.65 12.57 1.52
CA SER A 53 3.28 12.40 1.00
C SER A 53 3.10 11.01 0.41
N LEU A 54 1.94 10.42 0.64
CA LEU A 54 1.49 9.18 0.00
C LEU A 54 0.28 9.48 -0.88
N ALA A 55 0.19 8.81 -2.02
CA ALA A 55 -1.04 8.83 -2.80
C ALA A 55 -2.16 8.17 -1.99
N CYS A 56 -3.23 8.91 -1.71
CA CYS A 56 -4.34 8.35 -0.96
C CYS A 56 -5.22 7.44 -1.84
N ALA A 57 -6.04 6.63 -1.20
CA ALA A 57 -7.12 5.91 -1.86
C ALA A 57 -8.00 6.87 -2.66
N TYR A 58 -8.48 6.42 -3.80
CA TYR A 58 -9.34 7.16 -4.72
C TYR A 58 -8.68 8.35 -5.43
N SER A 59 -7.38 8.59 -5.25
CA SER A 59 -6.68 9.68 -5.95
C SER A 59 -6.37 9.34 -7.41
N ALA A 60 -6.44 10.35 -8.27
CA ALA A 60 -5.98 10.22 -9.65
C ALA A 60 -4.48 9.93 -9.73
N ARG A 61 -4.09 9.09 -10.68
CA ARG A 61 -2.70 8.71 -10.94
C ARG A 61 -2.28 9.18 -12.33
N ALA A 62 -1.13 9.81 -12.41
CA ALA A 62 -0.54 10.17 -13.69
C ALA A 62 -0.17 8.89 -14.46
N SER A 63 -1.02 8.51 -15.41
CA SER A 63 -0.84 7.35 -16.27
C SER A 63 -1.55 7.57 -17.60
N GLU A 64 -1.08 6.91 -18.66
CA GLU A 64 -1.66 7.02 -20.00
C GLU A 64 -3.14 6.62 -20.06
N PHE A 65 -3.57 5.72 -19.17
CA PHE A 65 -4.96 5.25 -19.07
C PHE A 65 -5.82 6.04 -18.06
N ALA A 66 -5.34 7.18 -17.57
CA ALA A 66 -6.01 7.98 -16.55
C ALA A 66 -6.41 7.16 -15.32
N GLY A 67 -5.45 6.45 -14.74
CA GLY A 67 -5.65 5.53 -13.62
C GLY A 67 -6.09 6.20 -12.32
N ALA A 68 -6.64 5.41 -11.43
CA ALA A 68 -7.00 5.80 -10.08
C ALA A 68 -6.48 4.79 -9.04
N SER A 69 -6.02 5.29 -7.90
CA SER A 69 -5.67 4.44 -6.75
C SER A 69 -6.94 3.85 -6.16
N THR A 70 -7.19 2.58 -6.43
CA THR A 70 -8.49 1.95 -6.14
C THR A 70 -8.34 0.88 -5.06
N PRO A 71 -9.01 1.03 -3.90
CA PRO A 71 -9.12 -0.04 -2.91
C PRO A 71 -9.84 -1.25 -3.49
N LEU A 72 -9.30 -2.44 -3.15
CA LEU A 72 -9.80 -3.72 -3.60
C LEU A 72 -10.14 -4.61 -2.41
N THR A 73 -11.07 -5.52 -2.60
CA THR A 73 -11.29 -6.64 -1.70
C THR A 73 -10.28 -7.75 -1.96
N TRP A 74 -10.04 -8.62 -1.00
CA TRP A 74 -9.19 -9.80 -1.19
C TRP A 74 -9.74 -10.75 -2.25
N ALA A 75 -11.08 -10.89 -2.33
CA ALA A 75 -11.72 -11.70 -3.36
C ALA A 75 -11.42 -11.21 -4.78
N GLU A 76 -11.47 -9.89 -5.00
CA GLU A 76 -11.09 -9.31 -6.30
C GLU A 76 -9.62 -9.59 -6.64
N ILE A 77 -8.72 -9.56 -5.65
CA ILE A 77 -7.30 -9.87 -5.86
C ILE A 77 -7.13 -11.35 -6.22
N ASP A 78 -7.84 -12.25 -5.56
CA ASP A 78 -7.78 -13.69 -5.81
C ASP A 78 -8.34 -14.06 -7.20
N GLU A 79 -9.36 -13.34 -7.67
CA GLU A 79 -9.90 -13.47 -9.03
C GLU A 79 -8.96 -12.91 -10.11
N GLY A 80 -8.01 -12.07 -9.72
CA GLY A 80 -7.08 -11.38 -10.59
C GLY A 80 -7.66 -10.09 -11.15
N VAL A 81 -6.92 -9.01 -11.03
CA VAL A 81 -7.30 -7.68 -11.52
C VAL A 81 -6.23 -7.09 -12.43
N ASN A 82 -6.65 -6.34 -13.43
CA ASN A 82 -5.76 -5.54 -14.24
C ASN A 82 -5.79 -4.08 -13.73
N PRO A 83 -4.66 -3.48 -13.31
CA PRO A 83 -4.61 -2.09 -12.87
C PRO A 83 -5.16 -1.08 -13.88
N ARG A 84 -5.12 -1.40 -15.18
CA ARG A 84 -5.67 -0.54 -16.25
C ARG A 84 -7.19 -0.44 -16.26
N ASP A 85 -7.88 -1.36 -15.57
CA ASP A 85 -9.35 -1.35 -15.46
C ASP A 85 -9.86 -0.31 -14.45
N PHE A 86 -8.94 0.29 -13.66
CA PHE A 86 -9.29 1.27 -12.61
C PHE A 86 -8.89 2.68 -13.05
N THR A 87 -9.86 3.44 -13.51
CA THR A 87 -9.67 4.78 -14.08
C THR A 87 -10.47 5.82 -13.31
N ILE A 88 -10.09 7.10 -13.47
CA ILE A 88 -10.87 8.23 -12.92
C ILE A 88 -12.30 8.28 -13.48
N ARG A 89 -12.54 7.67 -14.63
CA ARG A 89 -13.85 7.66 -15.29
C ARG A 89 -14.84 6.68 -14.68
N ASN A 90 -14.36 5.47 -14.32
CA ASN A 90 -15.22 4.42 -13.77
C ASN A 90 -15.19 4.34 -12.24
N LEU A 91 -14.30 5.05 -11.59
CA LEU A 91 -14.22 5.08 -10.12
C LEU A 91 -15.50 5.55 -9.43
N PRO A 92 -16.24 6.58 -9.90
CA PRO A 92 -17.51 6.98 -9.29
C PRO A 92 -18.56 5.85 -9.29
N ASP A 93 -18.70 5.13 -10.40
CA ASP A 93 -19.65 4.00 -10.51
C ASP A 93 -19.24 2.84 -9.59
N ARG A 94 -17.93 2.59 -9.47
CA ARG A 94 -17.41 1.60 -8.52
C ARG A 94 -17.73 1.98 -7.09
N LEU A 95 -17.50 3.24 -6.70
CA LEU A 95 -17.85 3.73 -5.36
C LEU A 95 -19.35 3.60 -5.06
N ALA A 96 -20.19 3.90 -6.03
CA ALA A 96 -21.63 3.73 -5.88
C ALA A 96 -22.04 2.26 -5.66
N LYS A 97 -21.35 1.31 -6.29
CA LYS A 97 -21.65 -0.13 -6.19
C LYS A 97 -21.02 -0.80 -4.97
N ALA A 98 -19.71 -0.60 -4.76
CA ALA A 98 -18.94 -1.28 -3.73
C ALA A 98 -18.88 -0.53 -2.39
N GLY A 99 -19.26 0.76 -2.39
CA GLY A 99 -19.08 1.63 -1.26
C GLY A 99 -17.63 2.03 -1.03
N ASP A 100 -17.36 2.70 0.08
CA ASP A 100 -16.02 3.11 0.49
C ASP A 100 -15.30 1.97 1.22
N LEU A 101 -14.53 1.19 0.49
CA LEU A 101 -13.72 0.08 1.03
C LEU A 101 -12.59 0.57 1.93
N TRP A 102 -12.25 1.87 1.91
CA TRP A 102 -11.20 2.45 2.76
C TRP A 102 -11.72 2.96 4.11
N LYS A 103 -13.06 3.10 4.24
CA LYS A 103 -13.72 3.60 5.47
C LYS A 103 -13.28 2.86 6.76
N PRO A 104 -13.05 1.53 6.77
CA PRO A 104 -12.60 0.83 7.97
C PRO A 104 -11.26 1.34 8.52
N LEU A 105 -10.41 1.95 7.71
CA LEU A 105 -9.16 2.57 8.19
C LEU A 105 -9.40 3.67 9.21
N LEU A 106 -10.50 4.43 9.05
CA LEU A 106 -10.85 5.54 9.94
C LEU A 106 -11.49 5.07 11.26
N THR A 107 -12.10 3.89 11.26
CA THR A 107 -12.89 3.37 12.38
C THR A 107 -12.21 2.22 13.13
N SER A 108 -11.22 1.57 12.52
CA SER A 108 -10.51 0.46 13.14
C SER A 108 -9.60 0.93 14.28
N LYS A 109 -9.53 0.12 15.33
CA LYS A 109 -8.54 0.31 16.40
C LYS A 109 -7.16 -0.02 15.84
N GLY A 110 -6.25 0.94 15.86
CA GLY A 110 -4.87 0.71 15.48
C GLY A 110 -4.16 -0.30 16.40
N VAL A 111 -3.12 -0.93 15.88
CA VAL A 111 -2.25 -1.82 16.66
C VAL A 111 -1.18 -0.99 17.39
N ASP A 112 -0.93 -1.32 18.65
CA ASP A 112 0.18 -0.73 19.40
C ASP A 112 1.48 -1.46 19.02
N LEU A 113 2.34 -0.79 18.24
CA LEU A 113 3.58 -1.38 17.74
C LEU A 113 4.56 -1.75 18.86
N ARG A 114 4.46 -1.12 20.03
CA ARG A 114 5.30 -1.45 21.19
C ARG A 114 5.04 -2.86 21.71
N LYS A 115 3.85 -3.39 21.49
CA LYS A 115 3.47 -4.77 21.88
C LYS A 115 3.98 -5.82 20.90
N LEU A 116 4.42 -5.43 19.71
CA LEU A 116 4.95 -6.33 18.68
C LEU A 116 6.47 -6.57 18.86
N SER A 117 7.16 -5.75 19.63
CA SER A 117 8.59 -5.90 19.91
C SER A 117 8.91 -6.90 21.04
N THR A 118 7.91 -7.63 21.51
CA THR A 118 8.05 -8.59 22.63
C THR A 118 7.96 -10.06 22.14
N VAL A 119 8.22 -10.29 20.85
CA VAL A 119 8.28 -11.65 20.29
C VAL A 119 9.70 -11.96 19.86
#